data_236ee2668f6368cfe4e670a73e51d99e
#
_entry.id   236ee2668f6368cfe4e670a73e51d99e
#
_cell.length_a   1.000
_cell.length_b   1.000
_cell.length_c   1.000
_cell.angle_alpha   90.00
_cell.angle_beta   90.00
_cell.angle_gamma   90.00
#
_symmetry.space_group_name_H-M   'P 1'
#
loop_
_entity.id
_entity.type
_entity.pdbx_description
1 polymer ?
#
loop_
_entity_poly.entity_id
_entity_poly.type
_entity_poly.pdbx_seq_one_letter_code
_entity_poly.pdbx_strand_id
1 'polypeptide(L)'
;ALSRRLYQVIFERIDLARLQQLSGEQFRRELTLLIERILDDEKLPVNQTERRRLVQDMQYEMIGLGPIEPLLNDPTISDILVNSHSQVYVERKGRLTLTPIQFHDDAHLMRIIEKIVSRVGRRIDDARLPDGSRVNAIIAPLALDGPVLSIRRFSVQPLTMQDLVTQHTLTPQIAELLEALARAKLNILISGGTGSGKTTLL
;
A
#
# COMPACT_ATOMS: atom_id res chain seq x y z
N ALA A 1 -1.11 -7.56 -23.60
CA ALA A 1 -1.42 -6.69 -24.77
C ALA A 1 -2.85 -6.13 -24.71
N LEU A 2 -3.86 -6.95 -24.40
CA LEU A 2 -5.28 -6.54 -24.32
C LEU A 2 -5.52 -5.49 -23.22
N SER A 3 -5.01 -5.72 -22.03
CA SER A 3 -5.16 -4.81 -20.90
C SER A 3 -4.60 -3.41 -21.21
N ARG A 4 -3.43 -3.31 -21.82
CA ARG A 4 -2.78 -2.02 -22.14
C ARG A 4 -3.62 -1.18 -23.12
N ARG A 5 -4.22 -1.79 -24.13
CA ARG A 5 -5.11 -1.11 -25.09
C ARG A 5 -6.40 -0.66 -24.42
N LEU A 6 -6.93 -1.47 -23.52
CA LEU A 6 -8.13 -1.16 -22.75
C LEU A 6 -7.90 0.03 -21.80
N TYR A 7 -6.77 0.05 -21.10
CA TYR A 7 -6.37 1.17 -20.25
C TYR A 7 -6.32 2.48 -21.05
N GLN A 8 -5.71 2.48 -22.23
CA GLN A 8 -5.66 3.67 -23.08
C GLN A 8 -7.05 4.15 -23.49
N VAL A 9 -7.91 3.25 -24.00
CA VAL A 9 -9.28 3.59 -24.44
C VAL A 9 -10.11 4.14 -23.27
N ILE A 10 -9.97 3.55 -22.08
CA ILE A 10 -10.70 4.00 -20.89
C ILE A 10 -10.21 5.38 -20.48
N PHE A 11 -8.88 5.60 -20.41
CA PHE A 11 -8.33 6.91 -20.04
C PHE A 11 -8.67 8.01 -21.03
N GLU A 12 -8.75 7.72 -22.33
CA GLU A 12 -9.14 8.69 -23.35
C GLU A 12 -10.64 9.08 -23.31
N ARG A 13 -11.49 8.16 -22.87
CA ARG A 13 -12.96 8.38 -22.82
C ARG A 13 -13.48 8.87 -21.48
N ILE A 14 -12.65 8.85 -20.44
CA ILE A 14 -13.04 9.30 -19.09
C ILE A 14 -12.82 10.82 -18.98
N ASP A 15 -13.91 11.55 -18.78
CA ASP A 15 -13.85 12.93 -18.32
C ASP A 15 -13.55 12.98 -16.80
N LEU A 16 -12.24 12.98 -16.50
CA LEU A 16 -11.73 13.03 -15.13
C LEU A 16 -12.23 14.26 -14.35
N ALA A 17 -12.42 15.40 -15.02
CA ALA A 17 -12.86 16.63 -14.39
C ALA A 17 -14.29 16.52 -13.84
N ARG A 18 -15.15 15.81 -14.56
CA ARG A 18 -16.52 15.54 -14.13
C ARG A 18 -16.57 14.53 -12.97
N LEU A 19 -15.72 13.55 -13.00
CA LEU A 19 -15.67 12.51 -11.95
C LEU A 19 -15.08 13.01 -10.64
N GLN A 20 -14.14 13.95 -10.68
CA GLN A 20 -13.51 14.52 -9.47
C GLN A 20 -14.47 15.33 -8.59
N GLN A 21 -15.63 15.73 -9.11
CA GLN A 21 -16.67 16.45 -8.35
C GLN A 21 -17.58 15.53 -7.52
N LEU A 22 -17.47 14.23 -7.71
CA LEU A 22 -18.31 13.23 -7.03
C LEU A 22 -17.71 12.79 -5.70
N SER A 23 -18.57 12.41 -4.75
CA SER A 23 -18.11 11.76 -3.51
C SER A 23 -17.49 10.38 -3.80
N GLY A 24 -16.62 9.88 -2.93
CA GLY A 24 -15.85 8.65 -3.16
C GLY A 24 -16.68 7.42 -3.55
N GLU A 25 -17.88 7.24 -2.98
CA GLU A 25 -18.79 6.15 -3.36
C GLU A 25 -19.49 6.38 -4.71
N GLN A 26 -19.95 7.61 -4.94
CA GLN A 26 -20.56 7.99 -6.22
C GLN A 26 -19.55 7.88 -7.36
N PHE A 27 -18.32 8.32 -7.12
CA PHE A 27 -17.21 8.17 -8.06
C PHE A 27 -16.99 6.70 -8.43
N ARG A 28 -16.93 5.80 -7.44
CA ARG A 28 -16.74 4.35 -7.69
C ARG A 28 -17.86 3.76 -8.54
N ARG A 29 -19.11 4.12 -8.25
CA ARG A 29 -20.28 3.64 -9.01
C ARG A 29 -20.26 4.13 -10.45
N GLU A 30 -20.06 5.43 -10.66
CA GLU A 30 -20.01 6.02 -12.00
C GLU A 30 -18.84 5.46 -12.81
N LEU A 31 -17.68 5.29 -12.19
CA LEU A 31 -16.52 4.67 -12.82
C LEU A 31 -16.82 3.22 -13.26
N THR A 32 -17.47 2.43 -12.40
CA THR A 32 -17.87 1.06 -12.73
C THR A 32 -18.80 1.04 -13.94
N LEU A 33 -19.87 1.85 -13.93
CA LEU A 33 -20.83 1.92 -15.04
C LEU A 33 -20.17 2.35 -16.36
N LEU A 34 -19.24 3.29 -16.28
CA LEU A 34 -18.50 3.78 -17.44
C LEU A 34 -17.60 2.69 -18.04
N ILE A 35 -16.85 1.98 -17.17
CA ILE A 35 -15.97 0.89 -17.60
C ILE A 35 -16.80 -0.24 -18.21
N GLU A 36 -17.90 -0.64 -17.59
CA GLU A 36 -18.79 -1.68 -18.12
C GLU A 36 -19.36 -1.29 -19.49
N ARG A 37 -19.78 -0.04 -19.67
CA ARG A 37 -20.25 0.46 -20.96
C ARG A 37 -19.14 0.40 -22.03
N ILE A 38 -17.91 0.82 -21.69
CA ILE A 38 -16.79 0.76 -22.62
C ILE A 38 -16.47 -0.70 -23.00
N LEU A 39 -16.52 -1.62 -22.04
CA LEU A 39 -16.31 -3.05 -22.31
C LEU A 39 -17.40 -3.64 -23.24
N ASP A 40 -18.64 -3.18 -23.11
CA ASP A 40 -19.75 -3.59 -23.99
C ASP A 40 -19.62 -2.99 -25.39
N ASP A 41 -19.28 -1.70 -25.49
CA ASP A 41 -19.10 -1.00 -26.78
C ASP A 41 -17.95 -1.61 -27.60
N GLU A 42 -16.84 -1.95 -26.98
CA GLU A 42 -15.67 -2.56 -27.63
C GLU A 42 -15.85 -4.05 -27.95
N LYS A 43 -16.97 -4.67 -27.53
CA LYS A 43 -17.31 -6.09 -27.76
C LYS A 43 -16.18 -7.05 -27.44
N LEU A 44 -15.47 -6.79 -26.35
CA LEU A 44 -14.32 -7.59 -25.97
C LEU A 44 -14.76 -8.96 -25.47
N PRO A 45 -14.11 -10.05 -25.91
CA PRO A 45 -14.41 -11.40 -25.46
C PRO A 45 -13.86 -11.66 -24.05
N VAL A 46 -14.37 -10.93 -23.06
CA VAL A 46 -14.01 -11.09 -21.64
C VAL A 46 -15.15 -11.76 -20.89
N ASN A 47 -14.83 -12.77 -20.11
CA ASN A 47 -15.81 -13.42 -19.25
C ASN A 47 -16.16 -12.53 -18.04
N GLN A 48 -17.22 -12.90 -17.30
CA GLN A 48 -17.72 -12.12 -16.15
C GLN A 48 -16.65 -11.91 -15.06
N THR A 49 -15.79 -12.89 -14.83
CA THR A 49 -14.73 -12.82 -13.80
C THR A 49 -13.62 -11.86 -14.24
N GLU A 50 -13.21 -11.94 -15.50
CA GLU A 50 -12.24 -11.01 -16.09
C GLU A 50 -12.77 -9.58 -16.10
N ARG A 51 -14.06 -9.40 -16.43
CA ARG A 51 -14.72 -8.09 -16.41
C ARG A 51 -14.67 -7.45 -15.02
N ARG A 52 -15.03 -8.19 -13.98
CA ARG A 52 -14.95 -7.71 -12.59
C ARG A 52 -13.52 -7.35 -12.19
N ARG A 53 -12.56 -8.17 -12.58
CA ARG A 53 -11.15 -7.91 -12.33
C ARG A 53 -10.67 -6.63 -13.00
N LEU A 54 -11.01 -6.43 -14.28
CA LEU A 54 -10.68 -5.22 -15.02
C LEU A 54 -11.27 -3.96 -14.37
N VAL A 55 -12.55 -4.02 -13.98
CA VAL A 55 -13.20 -2.90 -13.25
C VAL A 55 -12.43 -2.58 -11.96
N GLN A 56 -12.05 -3.61 -11.20
CA GLN A 56 -11.33 -3.43 -9.95
C GLN A 56 -9.92 -2.88 -10.16
N ASP A 57 -9.18 -3.42 -11.12
CA ASP A 57 -7.85 -2.93 -11.49
C ASP A 57 -7.90 -1.46 -11.91
N MET A 58 -8.91 -1.06 -12.69
CA MET A 58 -9.11 0.33 -13.07
C MET A 58 -9.46 1.23 -11.88
N GLN A 59 -10.25 0.74 -10.93
CA GLN A 59 -10.51 1.49 -9.70
C GLN A 59 -9.22 1.70 -8.90
N TYR A 60 -8.38 0.69 -8.78
CA TYR A 60 -7.08 0.80 -8.13
C TYR A 60 -6.16 1.82 -8.82
N GLU A 61 -6.15 1.84 -10.15
CA GLU A 61 -5.38 2.81 -10.93
C GLU A 61 -5.89 4.25 -10.75
N MET A 62 -7.18 4.44 -10.79
CA MET A 62 -7.76 5.79 -10.79
C MET A 62 -7.88 6.38 -9.38
N ILE A 63 -8.37 5.60 -8.41
CA ILE A 63 -8.67 6.06 -7.06
C ILE A 63 -7.54 5.68 -6.09
N GLY A 64 -7.02 4.46 -6.22
CA GLY A 64 -6.03 3.86 -5.33
C GLY A 64 -4.59 4.17 -5.72
N LEU A 65 -3.69 3.31 -5.31
CA LEU A 65 -2.26 3.33 -5.60
C LEU A 65 -1.87 2.27 -6.65
N GLY A 66 -2.74 2.05 -7.65
CA GLY A 66 -2.47 1.16 -8.76
C GLY A 66 -2.27 -0.30 -8.34
N PRO A 67 -1.27 -0.99 -8.93
CA PRO A 67 -1.07 -2.43 -8.72
C PRO A 67 -0.77 -2.83 -7.28
N ILE A 68 -0.29 -1.92 -6.44
CA ILE A 68 0.03 -2.21 -5.03
C ILE A 68 -1.16 -2.10 -4.08
N GLU A 69 -2.30 -1.61 -4.54
CA GLU A 69 -3.50 -1.46 -3.70
C GLU A 69 -3.94 -2.77 -3.02
N PRO A 70 -3.96 -3.93 -3.70
CA PRO A 70 -4.27 -5.21 -3.05
C PRO A 70 -3.30 -5.57 -1.92
N LEU A 71 -2.02 -5.19 -2.06
CA LEU A 71 -1.01 -5.44 -1.03
C LEU A 71 -1.23 -4.54 0.20
N LEU A 72 -1.67 -3.30 -0.02
CA LEU A 72 -2.02 -2.38 1.06
C LEU A 72 -3.27 -2.82 1.82
N ASN A 73 -4.14 -3.57 1.20
CA ASN A 73 -5.35 -4.11 1.83
C ASN A 73 -5.13 -5.47 2.53
N ASP A 74 -3.96 -6.11 2.35
CA ASP A 74 -3.63 -7.38 3.02
C ASP A 74 -3.02 -7.12 4.40
N PRO A 75 -3.74 -7.43 5.51
CA PRO A 75 -3.25 -7.14 6.87
C PRO A 75 -2.04 -8.00 7.28
N THR A 76 -1.70 -9.04 6.52
CA THR A 76 -0.56 -9.91 6.82
C THR A 76 0.77 -9.35 6.33
N ILE A 77 0.74 -8.29 5.50
CA ILE A 77 1.93 -7.65 4.95
C ILE A 77 2.38 -6.54 5.90
N SER A 78 3.65 -6.58 6.33
CA SER A 78 4.29 -5.54 7.13
C SER A 78 4.97 -4.48 6.27
N ASP A 79 5.64 -4.89 5.19
CA ASP A 79 6.39 -3.99 4.32
C ASP A 79 6.14 -4.33 2.85
N ILE A 80 6.09 -3.31 2.00
CA ILE A 80 6.03 -3.43 0.54
C ILE A 80 7.25 -2.71 -0.02
N LEU A 81 8.06 -3.43 -0.80
CA LEU A 81 9.30 -2.94 -1.38
C LEU A 81 9.23 -3.03 -2.90
N VAL A 82 9.25 -1.91 -3.57
CA VAL A 82 9.28 -1.80 -5.03
C VAL A 82 10.70 -1.40 -5.43
N ASN A 83 11.50 -2.35 -5.85
CA ASN A 83 12.88 -2.12 -6.27
C ASN A 83 12.99 -1.67 -7.73
N SER A 84 11.97 -2.00 -8.54
CA SER A 84 11.79 -1.54 -9.91
C SER A 84 10.32 -1.72 -10.31
N HIS A 85 9.95 -1.22 -11.48
CA HIS A 85 8.60 -1.45 -12.02
C HIS A 85 8.22 -2.95 -12.13
N SER A 86 9.20 -3.84 -12.28
CA SER A 86 9.00 -5.29 -12.44
C SER A 86 9.26 -6.11 -11.19
N GLN A 87 9.76 -5.50 -10.11
CA GLN A 87 10.16 -6.21 -8.90
C GLN A 87 9.50 -5.61 -7.66
N VAL A 88 8.40 -6.23 -7.24
CA VAL A 88 7.64 -5.86 -6.05
C VAL A 88 7.73 -6.98 -5.02
N TYR A 89 8.35 -6.70 -3.90
CA TYR A 89 8.48 -7.62 -2.77
C TYR A 89 7.51 -7.23 -1.65
N VAL A 90 7.11 -8.21 -0.88
CA VAL A 90 6.37 -8.01 0.37
C VAL A 90 7.06 -8.74 1.50
N GLU A 91 7.01 -8.15 2.69
CA GLU A 91 7.41 -8.82 3.91
C GLU A 91 6.17 -9.34 4.65
N ARG A 92 6.21 -10.63 5.02
CA ARG A 92 5.22 -11.28 5.89
C ARG A 92 5.95 -12.04 6.98
N LYS A 93 5.69 -11.72 8.23
CA LYS A 93 6.31 -12.40 9.40
C LYS A 93 7.84 -12.47 9.30
N GLY A 94 8.49 -11.36 8.91
CA GLY A 94 9.94 -11.24 8.77
C GLY A 94 10.54 -11.93 7.54
N ARG A 95 9.73 -12.40 6.58
CA ARG A 95 10.20 -13.03 5.34
C ARG A 95 9.82 -12.20 4.13
N LEU A 96 10.83 -11.84 3.34
CA LEU A 96 10.65 -11.18 2.05
C LEU A 96 10.28 -12.20 0.97
N THR A 97 9.26 -11.87 0.20
CA THR A 97 8.78 -12.71 -0.90
C THR A 97 8.49 -11.84 -2.12
N LEU A 98 8.99 -12.25 -3.29
CA LEU A 98 8.66 -11.61 -4.56
C LEU A 98 7.20 -11.88 -4.90
N THR A 99 6.48 -10.84 -5.30
CA THR A 99 5.08 -10.94 -5.75
C THR A 99 4.99 -11.02 -7.28
N PRO A 100 3.88 -11.51 -7.84
CA PRO A 100 3.62 -11.44 -9.28
C PRO A 100 3.19 -10.03 -9.74
N ILE A 101 3.04 -9.08 -8.83
CA ILE A 101 2.61 -7.72 -9.12
C ILE A 101 3.74 -6.94 -9.79
N GLN A 102 3.39 -6.19 -10.85
CA GLN A 102 4.32 -5.37 -11.60
C GLN A 102 3.62 -4.08 -12.03
N PHE A 103 4.39 -3.01 -12.13
CA PHE A 103 3.98 -1.79 -12.83
C PHE A 103 4.24 -1.95 -14.32
N HIS A 104 3.61 -1.15 -15.14
CA HIS A 104 3.82 -1.22 -16.60
C HIS A 104 5.23 -0.84 -17.02
N ASP A 105 5.76 0.22 -16.40
CA ASP A 105 7.07 0.80 -16.63
C ASP A 105 7.44 1.75 -15.48
N ASP A 106 8.63 2.32 -15.54
CA ASP A 106 9.11 3.28 -14.53
C ASP A 106 8.28 4.57 -14.51
N ALA A 107 7.74 4.99 -15.65
CA ALA A 107 6.86 6.15 -15.72
C ALA A 107 5.53 5.90 -14.96
N HIS A 108 5.01 4.68 -15.03
CA HIS A 108 3.84 4.28 -14.24
C HIS A 108 4.15 4.29 -12.73
N LEU A 109 5.28 3.72 -12.32
CA LEU A 109 5.72 3.75 -10.93
C LEU A 109 5.91 5.19 -10.43
N MET A 110 6.53 6.06 -11.25
CA MET A 110 6.67 7.50 -10.94
C MET A 110 5.33 8.17 -10.71
N ARG A 111 4.32 7.95 -11.55
CA ARG A 111 2.97 8.52 -11.37
C ARG A 111 2.34 8.09 -10.05
N ILE A 112 2.54 6.84 -9.62
CA ILE A 112 2.05 6.37 -8.32
C ILE A 112 2.81 7.05 -7.17
N ILE A 113 4.12 7.21 -7.27
CA ILE A 113 4.93 7.95 -6.29
C ILE A 113 4.44 9.41 -6.19
N GLU A 114 4.27 10.09 -7.31
CA GLU A 114 3.75 11.46 -7.35
C GLU A 114 2.35 11.59 -6.74
N LYS A 115 1.50 10.59 -7.00
CA LYS A 115 0.15 10.52 -6.42
C LYS A 115 0.19 10.38 -4.89
N ILE A 116 1.12 9.60 -4.36
CA ILE A 116 1.34 9.47 -2.91
C ILE A 116 1.79 10.82 -2.34
N VAL A 117 2.81 11.42 -2.93
CA VAL A 117 3.39 12.69 -2.48
C VAL A 117 2.37 13.83 -2.52
N SER A 118 1.60 13.95 -3.60
CA SER A 118 0.57 14.98 -3.75
C SER A 118 -0.55 14.88 -2.71
N ARG A 119 -0.92 13.66 -2.31
CA ARG A 119 -1.92 13.43 -1.25
C ARG A 119 -1.42 13.83 0.14
N VAL A 120 -0.13 13.71 0.37
CA VAL A 120 0.47 13.93 1.69
C VAL A 120 0.94 15.38 1.87
N GLY A 121 1.13 16.13 0.78
CA GLY A 121 1.57 17.54 0.82
C GLY A 121 2.97 17.75 1.41
N ARG A 122 3.82 16.71 1.45
CA ARG A 122 5.15 16.71 2.08
C ARG A 122 6.23 16.22 1.11
N ARG A 123 7.49 16.31 1.55
CA ARG A 123 8.64 15.75 0.81
C ARG A 123 8.53 14.24 0.67
N ILE A 124 9.11 13.70 -0.39
CA ILE A 124 9.08 12.28 -0.79
C ILE A 124 9.69 11.35 0.28
N ASP A 125 10.60 11.88 1.08
CA ASP A 125 11.41 11.14 2.05
C ASP A 125 10.74 10.92 3.44
N ASP A 126 9.57 11.51 3.71
CA ASP A 126 8.80 11.30 4.97
C ASP A 126 7.28 11.41 4.73
N ALA A 127 6.80 10.77 3.68
CA ALA A 127 5.38 10.71 3.40
C ALA A 127 4.68 9.66 4.27
N ARG A 128 3.44 9.93 4.67
CA ARG A 128 2.58 8.96 5.36
C ARG A 128 1.26 8.82 4.64
N LEU A 129 0.84 7.58 4.44
CA LEU A 129 -0.49 7.30 3.93
C LEU A 129 -1.56 7.65 4.99
N PRO A 130 -2.85 7.76 4.59
CA PRO A 130 -3.93 8.05 5.52
C PRO A 130 -4.09 7.01 6.65
N ASP A 131 -3.65 5.78 6.44
CA ASP A 131 -3.61 4.70 7.43
C ASP A 131 -2.42 4.80 8.41
N GLY A 132 -1.57 5.83 8.27
CA GLY A 132 -0.38 6.04 9.08
C GLY A 132 0.87 5.33 8.57
N SER A 133 0.78 4.51 7.53
CA SER A 133 1.92 3.82 6.91
C SER A 133 2.97 4.82 6.42
N ARG A 134 4.24 4.54 6.69
CA ARG A 134 5.36 5.37 6.26
C ARG A 134 5.75 5.02 4.83
N VAL A 135 5.96 6.04 4.03
CA VAL A 135 6.40 5.90 2.63
C VAL A 135 7.74 6.56 2.46
N ASN A 136 8.65 5.86 1.83
CA ASN A 136 9.92 6.39 1.36
C ASN A 136 10.04 6.07 -0.13
N ALA A 137 10.38 7.07 -0.93
CA ALA A 137 10.64 6.88 -2.35
C ALA A 137 11.98 7.54 -2.71
N ILE A 138 12.74 6.87 -3.56
CA ILE A 138 14.01 7.35 -4.09
C ILE A 138 13.86 7.40 -5.61
N ILE A 139 14.13 8.58 -6.16
CA ILE A 139 14.03 8.85 -7.61
C ILE A 139 15.35 9.36 -8.14
N ALA A 140 15.48 9.46 -9.45
CA ALA A 140 16.64 10.08 -10.08
C ALA A 140 16.87 11.52 -9.54
N PRO A 141 18.11 11.97 -9.32
CA PRO A 141 19.37 11.30 -9.67
C PRO A 141 19.91 10.32 -8.62
N LEU A 142 19.24 10.14 -7.48
CA LEU A 142 19.71 9.28 -6.39
C LEU A 142 19.48 7.79 -6.69
N ALA A 143 18.40 7.45 -7.39
CA ALA A 143 18.12 6.11 -7.87
C ALA A 143 18.65 5.97 -9.31
N LEU A 144 19.70 5.17 -9.52
CA LEU A 144 20.36 5.02 -10.81
C LEU A 144 19.59 4.09 -11.76
N ASP A 145 18.92 3.06 -11.21
CA ASP A 145 18.25 2.00 -11.96
C ASP A 145 16.74 2.20 -12.08
N GLY A 146 16.26 3.43 -11.83
CA GLY A 146 14.85 3.77 -11.85
C GLY A 146 14.27 4.08 -10.46
N PRO A 147 13.00 4.49 -10.38
CA PRO A 147 12.37 4.84 -9.10
C PRO A 147 12.19 3.63 -8.19
N VAL A 148 12.41 3.84 -6.90
CA VAL A 148 12.26 2.86 -5.84
C VAL A 148 11.23 3.37 -4.84
N LEU A 149 10.37 2.47 -4.33
CA LEU A 149 9.34 2.82 -3.36
C LEU A 149 9.34 1.78 -2.22
N SER A 150 9.35 2.27 -0.99
CA SER A 150 9.21 1.45 0.21
C SER A 150 8.03 1.95 1.03
N ILE A 151 7.13 1.06 1.39
CA ILE A 151 5.97 1.36 2.25
C ILE A 151 6.03 0.45 3.46
N ARG A 152 6.29 1.03 4.63
CA ARG A 152 6.22 0.33 5.91
C ARG A 152 4.86 0.55 6.54
N ARG A 153 4.09 -0.51 6.62
CA ARG A 153 2.72 -0.43 7.12
C ARG A 153 2.68 -0.14 8.61
N PHE A 154 1.73 0.70 8.99
CA PHE A 154 1.40 0.86 10.40
C PHE A 154 0.60 -0.36 10.84
N SER A 155 1.03 -1.05 11.92
CA SER A 155 0.27 -2.17 12.46
C SER A 155 -1.09 -1.68 12.95
N VAL A 156 -2.15 -2.17 12.34
CA VAL A 156 -3.54 -1.80 12.69
C VAL A 156 -3.92 -2.34 14.08
N GLN A 157 -3.22 -3.37 14.54
CA GLN A 157 -3.42 -3.96 15.87
C GLN A 157 -2.08 -3.97 16.62
N PRO A 158 -1.83 -2.97 17.50
CA PRO A 158 -0.70 -3.05 18.40
C PRO A 158 -0.86 -4.27 19.30
N LEU A 159 0.23 -5.00 19.50
CA LEU A 159 0.25 -6.11 20.43
C LEU A 159 0.01 -5.60 21.84
N THR A 160 -0.87 -6.27 22.56
CA THR A 160 -1.09 -5.99 23.98
C THR A 160 -0.04 -6.69 24.83
N MET A 161 0.12 -6.27 26.08
CA MET A 161 1.00 -6.94 27.04
C MET A 161 0.64 -8.43 27.20
N GLN A 162 -0.67 -8.76 27.16
CA GLN A 162 -1.16 -10.12 27.22
C GLN A 162 -0.76 -10.95 25.98
N ASP A 163 -0.74 -10.33 24.79
CA ASP A 163 -0.29 -11.00 23.58
C ASP A 163 1.20 -11.34 23.65
N LEU A 164 2.03 -10.45 24.22
CA LEU A 164 3.45 -10.69 24.41
C LEU A 164 3.72 -11.84 25.39
N VAL A 165 2.89 -11.98 26.42
CA VAL A 165 2.97 -13.11 27.35
C VAL A 165 2.52 -14.41 26.65
N THR A 166 1.43 -14.38 25.91
CA THR A 166 0.91 -15.55 25.18
C THR A 166 1.89 -16.03 24.11
N GLN A 167 2.61 -15.11 23.46
CA GLN A 167 3.66 -15.41 22.49
C GLN A 167 5.01 -15.79 23.13
N HIS A 168 5.06 -15.91 24.47
CA HIS A 168 6.29 -16.20 25.22
C HIS A 168 7.44 -15.19 25.01
N THR A 169 7.11 -13.97 24.58
CA THR A 169 8.08 -12.87 24.46
C THR A 169 8.44 -12.32 25.86
N LEU A 170 7.46 -12.28 26.76
CA LEU A 170 7.59 -11.88 28.16
C LEU A 170 7.05 -12.96 29.07
N THR A 171 7.64 -13.06 30.28
CA THR A 171 7.00 -13.82 31.37
C THR A 171 5.92 -12.96 32.05
N PRO A 172 4.88 -13.56 32.66
CA PRO A 172 3.86 -12.81 33.37
C PRO A 172 4.44 -11.84 34.42
N GLN A 173 5.49 -12.28 35.14
CA GLN A 173 6.15 -11.45 36.16
C GLN A 173 6.85 -10.21 35.57
N ILE A 174 7.50 -10.35 34.40
CA ILE A 174 8.12 -9.21 33.71
C ILE A 174 7.04 -8.27 33.17
N ALA A 175 5.93 -8.78 32.66
CA ALA A 175 4.80 -7.96 32.20
C ALA A 175 4.24 -7.11 33.35
N GLU A 176 3.96 -7.71 34.52
CA GLU A 176 3.49 -7.01 35.72
C GLU A 176 4.48 -5.94 36.18
N LEU A 177 5.78 -6.25 36.20
CA LEU A 177 6.83 -5.29 36.55
C LEU A 177 6.85 -4.09 35.60
N LEU A 178 6.80 -4.33 34.28
CA LEU A 178 6.81 -3.25 33.28
C LEU A 178 5.57 -2.36 33.41
N GLU A 179 4.40 -2.94 33.63
CA GLU A 179 3.18 -2.16 33.89
C GLU A 179 3.30 -1.30 35.15
N ALA A 180 3.86 -1.85 36.23
CA ALA A 180 4.08 -1.10 37.45
C ALA A 180 5.05 0.07 37.26
N LEU A 181 6.17 -0.15 36.53
CA LEU A 181 7.15 0.88 36.20
C LEU A 181 6.54 1.98 35.33
N ALA A 182 5.73 1.62 34.34
CA ALA A 182 5.04 2.57 33.47
C ALA A 182 4.01 3.41 34.24
N ARG A 183 3.23 2.80 35.14
CA ARG A 183 2.29 3.50 36.03
C ARG A 183 3.01 4.46 37.00
N ALA A 184 4.20 4.08 37.46
CA ALA A 184 5.03 4.91 38.31
C ALA A 184 5.76 6.03 37.54
N LYS A 185 5.57 6.12 36.20
CA LYS A 185 6.19 7.10 35.30
C LYS A 185 7.72 7.10 35.38
N LEU A 186 8.31 5.94 35.58
CA LEU A 186 9.77 5.81 35.60
C LEU A 186 10.32 5.79 34.16
N ASN A 187 11.53 6.28 33.98
CA ASN A 187 12.21 6.24 32.70
C ASN A 187 12.67 4.80 32.40
N ILE A 188 12.23 4.26 31.27
CA ILE A 188 12.57 2.91 30.84
C ILE A 188 13.40 3.02 29.55
N LEU A 189 14.58 2.39 29.55
CA LEU A 189 15.44 2.30 28.38
C LEU A 189 15.31 0.89 27.77
N ILE A 190 14.86 0.82 26.49
CA ILE A 190 14.75 -0.42 25.74
C ILE A 190 15.83 -0.44 24.66
N SER A 191 16.72 -1.43 24.72
CA SER A 191 17.84 -1.60 23.80
C SER A 191 17.77 -2.92 23.07
N GLY A 192 18.24 -2.95 21.82
CA GLY A 192 18.29 -4.15 20.99
C GLY A 192 18.59 -3.84 19.54
N GLY A 193 18.90 -4.85 18.74
CA GLY A 193 19.17 -4.74 17.31
C GLY A 193 17.92 -4.38 16.48
N THR A 194 18.10 -4.18 15.19
CA THR A 194 16.98 -3.98 14.25
C THR A 194 16.10 -5.23 14.20
N GLY A 195 14.79 -5.05 14.24
CA GLY A 195 13.82 -6.17 14.22
C GLY A 195 13.68 -6.95 15.55
N SER A 196 14.34 -6.53 16.64
CA SER A 196 14.26 -7.21 17.94
C SER A 196 12.98 -6.92 18.75
N GLY A 197 12.03 -6.17 18.20
CA GLY A 197 10.75 -5.88 18.86
C GLY A 197 10.76 -4.70 19.83
N LYS A 198 11.80 -3.82 19.80
CA LYS A 198 11.89 -2.64 20.69
C LYS A 198 10.63 -1.77 20.67
N THR A 199 10.19 -1.40 19.47
CA THR A 199 9.00 -0.56 19.26
C THR A 199 7.70 -1.30 19.56
N THR A 200 7.72 -2.62 19.47
CA THR A 200 6.58 -3.48 19.81
C THR A 200 6.34 -3.52 21.33
N LEU A 201 7.41 -3.38 22.11
CA LEU A 201 7.34 -3.37 23.58
C LEU A 201 6.94 -1.99 24.12
N LEU A 202 7.16 -0.90 23.37
CA LEU A 202 6.75 0.46 23.71
C LEU A 202 5.27 0.70 23.48
#